data_795f1bdc5c8683919d86663d580333f3
#
_entry.id   795f1bdc5c8683919d86663d580333f3
#
_cell.length_a   1.000
_cell.length_b   1.000
_cell.length_c   1.000
_cell.angle_alpha   90.00
_cell.angle_beta   90.00
_cell.angle_gamma   90.00
#
_symmetry.space_group_name_H-M   'P 1'
#
loop_
_entity.id
_entity.type
_entity.pdbx_description
1 polymer ?
#
loop_
_entity_poly.entity_id
_entity_poly.type
_entity_poly.pdbx_seq_one_letter_code
_entity_poly.pdbx_strand_id
1 'polypeptide(L)'
;MKKILVLLVILCLSVSVQAQVDLFNGQNLDGWEINGTEKWYVEKGELICESGPDAAYGYLSTKKHYDNFELELEFKQEADGNSGVFFRSTVAGTIVNGWQVEVAPPKLHTGGIYESYGRGWLIKPDPAKDQYLKMGSWNTMKIIANGNTVTTYLNGHEMVEIVDEKIGKGKGGIALQIHSGGGIKVKWRNIKLKELKYHIKSFLLIDIIKGMFLTLTY
;
A
#
# COMPACT_ATOMS: atom_id res chain seq x y z
N MET A 1 17.07 8.32 60.37
CA MET A 1 15.85 7.92 59.68
C MET A 1 15.90 8.50 58.25
N LYS A 2 16.31 7.70 57.26
CA LYS A 2 16.36 8.13 55.84
C LYS A 2 14.96 7.95 55.24
N LYS A 3 14.35 9.05 54.79
CA LYS A 3 13.08 9.02 54.09
C LYS A 3 13.34 8.57 52.63
N ILE A 4 12.89 7.36 52.28
CA ILE A 4 12.94 6.87 50.89
C ILE A 4 11.78 7.54 50.16
N LEU A 5 12.12 8.44 49.25
CA LEU A 5 11.15 9.06 48.35
C LEU A 5 10.92 8.09 47.15
N VAL A 6 9.82 7.34 47.21
CA VAL A 6 9.41 6.49 46.09
C VAL A 6 8.80 7.38 45.01
N LEU A 7 9.56 7.65 43.96
CA LEU A 7 9.09 8.36 42.78
C LEU A 7 8.29 7.39 41.93
N LEU A 8 6.96 7.46 41.99
CA LEU A 8 6.05 6.68 41.15
C LEU A 8 6.08 7.28 39.73
N VAL A 9 6.88 6.74 38.84
CA VAL A 9 6.84 7.10 37.42
C VAL A 9 5.62 6.43 36.78
N ILE A 10 4.51 7.15 36.70
CA ILE A 10 3.34 6.71 35.93
C ILE A 10 3.71 6.81 34.45
N LEU A 11 4.11 5.69 33.86
CA LEU A 11 4.33 5.57 32.42
C LEU A 11 2.96 5.58 31.72
N CYS A 12 2.47 6.75 31.33
CA CYS A 12 1.31 6.86 30.46
C CYS A 12 1.67 6.25 29.10
N LEU A 13 1.32 4.99 28.89
CA LEU A 13 1.31 4.36 27.57
C LEU A 13 0.22 5.04 26.75
N SER A 14 0.57 6.12 26.05
CA SER A 14 -0.31 6.70 25.06
C SER A 14 -0.40 5.71 23.88
N VAL A 15 -1.49 4.95 23.83
CA VAL A 15 -1.85 4.17 22.64
C VAL A 15 -2.23 5.19 21.57
N SER A 16 -1.30 5.54 20.72
CA SER A 16 -1.57 6.38 19.55
C SER A 16 -2.36 5.54 18.54
N VAL A 17 -3.68 5.63 18.58
CA VAL A 17 -4.52 5.09 17.51
C VAL A 17 -4.23 5.93 16.27
N GLN A 18 -3.60 5.33 15.28
CA GLN A 18 -3.35 6.00 14.01
C GLN A 18 -4.66 6.03 13.23
N ALA A 19 -5.14 7.24 12.91
CA ALA A 19 -6.35 7.40 12.14
C ALA A 19 -6.16 6.86 10.72
N GLN A 20 -7.17 6.19 10.21
CA GLN A 20 -7.28 5.84 8.81
C GLN A 20 -7.59 7.12 8.02
N VAL A 21 -6.94 7.30 6.87
CA VAL A 21 -7.11 8.45 5.98
C VAL A 21 -7.75 7.97 4.69
N ASP A 22 -8.80 8.66 4.25
CA ASP A 22 -9.35 8.46 2.92
C ASP A 22 -8.42 9.11 1.90
N LEU A 23 -7.78 8.30 1.02
CA LEU A 23 -6.95 8.81 -0.07
C LEU A 23 -7.79 9.32 -1.24
N PHE A 24 -9.03 8.86 -1.35
CA PHE A 24 -9.99 9.31 -2.34
C PHE A 24 -11.27 9.78 -1.66
N ASN A 25 -11.66 11.02 -1.93
CA ASN A 25 -12.80 11.68 -1.27
C ASN A 25 -14.15 11.42 -1.96
N GLY A 26 -14.18 10.66 -3.06
CA GLY A 26 -15.39 10.39 -3.84
C GLY A 26 -15.88 11.56 -4.70
N GLN A 27 -15.18 12.69 -4.76
CA GLN A 27 -15.64 13.91 -5.43
C GLN A 27 -14.68 14.41 -6.51
N ASN A 28 -13.38 14.35 -6.25
CA ASN A 28 -12.35 14.87 -7.14
C ASN A 28 -11.01 14.14 -6.93
N LEU A 29 -9.98 14.59 -7.64
CA LEU A 29 -8.62 14.02 -7.58
C LEU A 29 -7.69 14.83 -6.66
N ASP A 30 -8.21 15.53 -5.65
CA ASP A 30 -7.38 16.25 -4.69
C ASP A 30 -6.42 15.28 -3.98
N GLY A 31 -5.14 15.67 -3.92
CA GLY A 31 -4.09 14.81 -3.36
C GLY A 31 -3.47 13.84 -4.35
N TRP A 32 -3.97 13.79 -5.57
CA TRP A 32 -3.47 12.96 -6.66
C TRP A 32 -2.87 13.77 -7.81
N GLU A 33 -2.07 13.12 -8.65
CA GLU A 33 -1.46 13.66 -9.86
C GLU A 33 -1.61 12.66 -11.00
N ILE A 34 -2.09 13.15 -12.15
CA ILE A 34 -2.23 12.34 -13.39
C ILE A 34 -0.89 12.36 -14.12
N ASN A 35 -0.43 11.18 -14.50
CA ASN A 35 0.78 10.96 -15.28
C ASN A 35 0.45 10.12 -16.51
N GLY A 36 0.70 10.69 -17.69
CA GLY A 36 0.33 10.09 -18.99
C GLY A 36 -0.93 10.72 -19.58
N THR A 37 -1.43 10.10 -20.63
CA THR A 37 -2.57 10.58 -21.44
C THR A 37 -3.87 9.85 -21.13
N GLU A 38 -3.79 8.88 -20.22
CA GLU A 38 -4.91 8.05 -19.79
C GLU A 38 -5.97 8.87 -19.07
N LYS A 39 -7.22 8.46 -19.19
CA LYS A 39 -8.34 9.20 -18.61
C LYS A 39 -8.55 8.79 -17.15
N TRP A 40 -8.51 9.79 -16.28
CA TRP A 40 -8.83 9.65 -14.87
C TRP A 40 -9.91 10.66 -14.50
N TYR A 41 -11.05 10.19 -14.02
CA TYR A 41 -12.18 11.07 -13.66
C TYR A 41 -13.03 10.46 -12.57
N VAL A 42 -13.91 11.27 -11.99
CA VAL A 42 -14.83 10.85 -10.93
C VAL A 42 -16.26 10.90 -11.45
N GLU A 43 -16.99 9.82 -11.30
CA GLU A 43 -18.41 9.74 -11.61
C GLU A 43 -19.13 8.95 -10.53
N LYS A 44 -20.21 9.50 -9.96
CA LYS A 44 -21.07 8.86 -8.95
C LYS A 44 -20.31 8.34 -7.72
N GLY A 45 -19.26 9.05 -7.30
CA GLY A 45 -18.44 8.67 -6.16
C GLY A 45 -17.39 7.60 -6.45
N GLU A 46 -17.26 7.18 -7.70
CA GLU A 46 -16.27 6.22 -8.17
C GLU A 46 -15.16 6.95 -8.94
N LEU A 47 -13.91 6.58 -8.68
CA LEU A 47 -12.76 6.96 -9.49
C LEU A 47 -12.67 6.00 -10.67
N ILE A 48 -12.69 6.52 -11.88
CA ILE A 48 -12.70 5.73 -13.11
C ILE A 48 -11.40 5.99 -13.87
N CYS A 49 -10.79 4.93 -14.34
CA CYS A 49 -9.71 5.01 -15.29
C CYS A 49 -10.05 4.28 -16.59
N GLU A 50 -9.73 4.92 -17.71
CA GLU A 50 -9.92 4.39 -19.06
C GLU A 50 -8.68 4.64 -19.90
N SER A 51 -8.36 3.70 -20.80
CA SER A 51 -7.28 3.89 -21.76
C SER A 51 -7.46 5.17 -22.55
N GLY A 52 -6.37 5.91 -22.69
CA GLY A 52 -6.30 7.11 -23.50
C GLY A 52 -6.15 6.80 -25.00
N PRO A 53 -6.00 7.87 -25.84
CA PRO A 53 -5.98 7.71 -27.28
C PRO A 53 -4.72 7.05 -27.83
N ASP A 54 -3.61 7.10 -27.11
CA ASP A 54 -2.32 6.50 -27.48
C ASP A 54 -2.13 5.08 -26.95
N ALA A 55 -3.09 4.60 -26.13
CA ALA A 55 -3.04 3.28 -25.49
C ALA A 55 -1.71 3.00 -24.76
N ALA A 56 -1.10 4.05 -24.20
CA ALA A 56 0.16 3.98 -23.47
C ALA A 56 -0.06 3.52 -22.01
N TYR A 57 1.00 3.56 -21.22
CA TYR A 57 0.87 3.44 -19.76
C TYR A 57 0.41 4.77 -19.16
N GLY A 58 -0.41 4.72 -18.14
CA GLY A 58 -0.79 5.87 -17.36
C GLY A 58 -0.93 5.57 -15.88
N TYR A 59 -0.69 6.60 -15.07
CA TYR A 59 -0.70 6.46 -13.62
C TYR A 59 -1.43 7.63 -12.96
N LEU A 60 -2.14 7.31 -11.89
CA LEU A 60 -2.65 8.30 -10.95
C LEU A 60 -1.90 8.11 -9.63
N SER A 61 -1.00 9.04 -9.28
CA SER A 61 -0.11 8.91 -8.12
C SER A 61 -0.49 9.87 -7.00
N THR A 62 -0.30 9.44 -5.75
CA THR A 62 -0.46 10.33 -4.59
C THR A 62 0.69 11.32 -4.51
N LYS A 63 0.38 12.59 -4.17
CA LYS A 63 1.39 13.63 -3.90
C LYS A 63 2.17 13.36 -2.61
N LYS A 64 1.55 12.64 -1.65
CA LYS A 64 2.18 12.24 -0.38
C LYS A 64 2.83 10.87 -0.52
N HIS A 65 3.96 10.68 0.16
CA HIS A 65 4.66 9.40 0.28
C HIS A 65 4.27 8.66 1.56
N TYR A 66 4.39 7.33 1.53
CA TYR A 66 4.01 6.45 2.64
C TYR A 66 5.05 5.35 2.81
N ASP A 67 5.57 5.19 4.04
CA ASP A 67 6.60 4.18 4.35
C ASP A 67 5.99 2.84 4.75
N ASN A 68 5.39 2.81 5.95
CA ASN A 68 4.70 1.64 6.47
C ASN A 68 3.21 1.93 6.55
N PHE A 69 2.41 1.06 5.99
CA PHE A 69 0.98 1.30 5.88
C PHE A 69 0.17 0.01 5.73
N GLU A 70 -1.10 0.13 6.04
CA GLU A 70 -2.17 -0.75 5.59
C GLU A 70 -3.04 0.06 4.63
N LEU A 71 -3.09 -0.36 3.37
CA LEU A 71 -3.92 0.22 2.32
C LEU A 71 -5.05 -0.75 2.03
N GLU A 72 -6.28 -0.28 2.08
CA GLU A 72 -7.46 -1.02 1.65
C GLU A 72 -8.19 -0.22 0.58
N LEU A 73 -8.60 -0.88 -0.48
CA LEU A 73 -9.32 -0.27 -1.58
C LEU A 73 -10.26 -1.27 -2.25
N GLU A 74 -11.24 -0.76 -2.96
CA GLU A 74 -12.09 -1.59 -3.81
C GLU A 74 -11.84 -1.26 -5.28
N PHE A 75 -11.78 -2.31 -6.11
CA PHE A 75 -11.67 -2.18 -7.56
C PHE A 75 -12.69 -3.04 -8.31
N LYS A 76 -13.05 -2.59 -9.51
CA LYS A 76 -13.92 -3.33 -10.43
C LYS A 76 -13.37 -3.18 -11.85
N GLN A 77 -12.98 -4.30 -12.44
CA GLN A 77 -12.56 -4.35 -13.84
C GLN A 77 -13.81 -4.50 -14.73
N GLU A 78 -14.04 -3.54 -15.62
CA GLU A 78 -15.21 -3.55 -16.53
C GLU A 78 -14.86 -4.06 -17.93
N ALA A 79 -13.57 -4.21 -18.22
CA ALA A 79 -13.04 -4.83 -19.44
C ALA A 79 -11.84 -5.69 -19.05
N ASP A 80 -11.22 -6.38 -19.99
CA ASP A 80 -10.04 -7.25 -19.77
C ASP A 80 -8.78 -6.46 -19.30
N GLY A 81 -9.03 -5.42 -18.51
CA GLY A 81 -8.06 -4.43 -18.14
C GLY A 81 -6.99 -4.94 -17.17
N ASN A 82 -5.74 -4.87 -17.62
CA ASN A 82 -4.60 -4.96 -16.74
C ASN A 82 -4.37 -3.60 -16.08
N SER A 83 -4.21 -3.62 -14.78
CA SER A 83 -4.00 -2.48 -13.91
C SER A 83 -3.08 -2.87 -12.76
N GLY A 84 -2.95 -2.05 -11.73
CA GLY A 84 -2.16 -2.37 -10.56
C GLY A 84 -2.15 -1.25 -9.54
N VAL A 85 -1.70 -1.60 -8.36
CA VAL A 85 -1.50 -0.67 -7.24
C VAL A 85 -0.04 -0.63 -6.91
N PHE A 86 0.63 0.44 -7.31
CA PHE A 86 2.03 0.67 -6.97
C PHE A 86 2.15 1.23 -5.56
N PHE A 87 3.21 0.84 -4.86
CA PHE A 87 3.54 1.34 -3.53
C PHE A 87 5.03 1.61 -3.40
N ARG A 88 5.38 2.55 -2.51
CA ARG A 88 6.75 3.05 -2.35
C ARG A 88 7.36 3.38 -3.71
N SER A 89 6.55 4.00 -4.57
CA SER A 89 6.86 4.22 -5.98
C SER A 89 7.13 5.68 -6.28
N THR A 90 7.91 5.90 -7.35
CA THR A 90 8.10 7.21 -7.96
C THR A 90 7.64 7.16 -9.41
N VAL A 91 6.91 8.18 -9.84
CA VAL A 91 6.38 8.27 -11.21
C VAL A 91 7.00 9.48 -11.89
N ALA A 92 7.46 9.31 -13.13
CA ALA A 92 7.99 10.38 -13.97
C ALA A 92 7.47 10.18 -15.39
N GLY A 93 6.48 10.98 -15.80
CA GLY A 93 5.74 10.76 -17.06
C GLY A 93 5.05 9.39 -17.02
N THR A 94 5.35 8.53 -18.01
CA THR A 94 4.81 7.16 -18.08
C THR A 94 5.76 6.09 -17.52
N ILE A 95 6.80 6.51 -16.80
CA ILE A 95 7.76 5.61 -16.15
C ILE A 95 7.47 5.58 -14.65
N VAL A 96 7.25 4.38 -14.11
CA VAL A 96 7.07 4.16 -12.67
C VAL A 96 8.16 3.22 -12.16
N ASN A 97 8.87 3.64 -11.12
CA ASN A 97 9.80 2.79 -10.39
C ASN A 97 9.21 2.45 -9.02
N GLY A 98 9.31 1.21 -8.61
CA GLY A 98 8.76 0.72 -7.35
C GLY A 98 8.10 -0.65 -7.50
N TRP A 99 7.23 -0.97 -6.59
CA TRP A 99 6.60 -2.29 -6.52
C TRP A 99 5.11 -2.19 -6.76
N GLN A 100 4.60 -3.10 -7.56
CA GLN A 100 3.19 -3.19 -7.94
C GLN A 100 2.57 -4.41 -7.29
N VAL A 101 1.39 -4.25 -6.71
CA VAL A 101 0.44 -5.33 -6.50
C VAL A 101 -0.44 -5.40 -7.73
N GLU A 102 -0.42 -6.54 -8.40
CA GLU A 102 -1.10 -6.76 -9.67
C GLU A 102 -2.62 -6.73 -9.53
N VAL A 103 -3.30 -6.09 -10.50
CA VAL A 103 -4.74 -6.12 -10.72
C VAL A 103 -4.97 -6.45 -12.18
N ALA A 104 -5.20 -7.72 -12.49
CA ALA A 104 -5.29 -8.21 -13.84
C ALA A 104 -6.45 -9.22 -14.00
N PRO A 105 -6.86 -9.57 -15.23
CA PRO A 105 -7.78 -10.66 -15.48
C PRO A 105 -7.32 -12.00 -14.88
N PRO A 106 -8.22 -12.99 -14.75
CA PRO A 106 -7.87 -14.32 -14.25
C PRO A 106 -6.64 -14.90 -14.96
N LYS A 107 -5.81 -15.64 -14.22
CA LYS A 107 -4.55 -16.26 -14.63
C LYS A 107 -3.39 -15.28 -14.87
N LEU A 108 -3.59 -13.99 -14.61
CA LEU A 108 -2.56 -12.96 -14.74
C LEU A 108 -2.06 -12.42 -13.38
N HIS A 109 -2.19 -13.25 -12.32
CA HIS A 109 -1.51 -13.09 -11.03
C HIS A 109 -2.00 -11.92 -10.17
N THR A 110 -3.31 -11.55 -10.20
CA THR A 110 -3.88 -10.54 -9.29
C THR A 110 -3.48 -10.81 -7.84
N GLY A 111 -2.95 -9.79 -7.15
CA GLY A 111 -2.42 -9.88 -5.80
C GLY A 111 -0.94 -10.26 -5.71
N GLY A 112 -0.28 -10.65 -6.82
CA GLY A 112 1.16 -10.87 -6.88
C GLY A 112 1.96 -9.56 -6.84
N ILE A 113 3.26 -9.64 -6.59
CA ILE A 113 4.14 -8.47 -6.48
C ILE A 113 5.18 -8.46 -7.59
N TYR A 114 5.21 -7.36 -8.33
CA TYR A 114 6.12 -7.09 -9.44
C TYR A 114 7.00 -5.86 -9.13
N GLU A 115 8.28 -5.91 -9.45
CA GLU A 115 9.19 -4.76 -9.37
C GLU A 115 9.37 -4.14 -10.75
N SER A 116 8.81 -2.95 -10.96
CA SER A 116 8.89 -2.22 -12.23
C SER A 116 10.29 -1.64 -12.44
N TYR A 117 10.82 -1.77 -13.65
CA TYR A 117 12.18 -1.39 -14.04
C TYR A 117 13.26 -1.98 -13.11
N GLY A 118 12.98 -3.17 -12.55
CA GLY A 118 13.87 -3.87 -11.63
C GLY A 118 13.91 -5.36 -11.90
N ARG A 119 13.61 -6.17 -10.87
CA ARG A 119 13.73 -7.64 -10.92
C ARG A 119 12.54 -8.34 -11.58
N GLY A 120 11.48 -7.61 -11.98
CA GLY A 120 10.27 -8.20 -12.52
C GLY A 120 9.40 -8.87 -11.43
N TRP A 121 8.85 -10.03 -11.72
CA TRP A 121 8.04 -10.78 -10.74
C TRP A 121 8.87 -11.23 -9.54
N LEU A 122 8.49 -10.75 -8.36
CA LEU A 122 9.10 -11.16 -7.10
C LEU A 122 8.38 -12.35 -6.50
N ILE A 123 7.04 -12.33 -6.53
CA ILE A 123 6.21 -13.43 -6.07
C ILE A 123 4.86 -13.41 -6.81
N LYS A 124 4.39 -14.58 -7.18
CA LYS A 124 3.08 -14.81 -7.81
C LYS A 124 2.19 -15.61 -6.86
N PRO A 125 0.89 -15.32 -6.79
CA PRO A 125 -0.02 -16.16 -6.02
C PRO A 125 -0.11 -17.56 -6.62
N ASP A 126 -0.49 -18.53 -5.79
CA ASP A 126 -0.88 -19.86 -6.26
C ASP A 126 -2.01 -19.71 -7.28
N PRO A 127 -1.95 -20.37 -8.45
CA PRO A 127 -3.00 -20.31 -9.45
C PRO A 127 -4.41 -20.67 -8.94
N ALA A 128 -4.53 -21.52 -7.92
CA ALA A 128 -5.80 -21.84 -7.28
C ALA A 128 -6.47 -20.62 -6.62
N LYS A 129 -5.70 -19.59 -6.28
CA LYS A 129 -6.21 -18.35 -5.67
C LYS A 129 -6.93 -17.43 -6.67
N ASP A 130 -6.85 -17.69 -7.98
CA ASP A 130 -7.62 -16.98 -9.00
C ASP A 130 -9.14 -17.04 -8.74
N GLN A 131 -9.62 -18.08 -8.07
CA GLN A 131 -11.03 -18.24 -7.70
C GLN A 131 -11.55 -17.10 -6.80
N TYR A 132 -10.66 -16.36 -6.15
CA TYR A 132 -11.04 -15.23 -5.29
C TYR A 132 -11.30 -13.95 -6.07
N LEU A 133 -10.84 -13.85 -7.34
CA LEU A 133 -11.12 -12.72 -8.20
C LEU A 133 -12.54 -12.81 -8.80
N LYS A 134 -13.30 -11.74 -8.65
CA LYS A 134 -14.67 -11.60 -9.18
C LYS A 134 -14.67 -10.58 -10.32
N MET A 135 -14.37 -11.03 -11.54
CA MET A 135 -14.40 -10.16 -12.73
C MET A 135 -15.75 -9.47 -12.90
N GLY A 136 -15.73 -8.20 -13.30
CA GLY A 136 -16.95 -7.39 -13.48
C GLY A 136 -17.69 -7.03 -12.19
N SER A 137 -17.20 -7.45 -11.04
CA SER A 137 -17.75 -7.13 -9.72
C SER A 137 -16.75 -6.37 -8.86
N TRP A 138 -17.21 -5.75 -7.78
CA TRP A 138 -16.32 -5.13 -6.81
C TRP A 138 -15.51 -6.19 -6.05
N ASN A 139 -14.22 -5.94 -5.99
CA ASN A 139 -13.25 -6.72 -5.22
C ASN A 139 -12.59 -5.81 -4.21
N THR A 140 -12.33 -6.32 -3.01
CA THR A 140 -11.53 -5.65 -1.99
C THR A 140 -10.10 -6.13 -2.08
N MET A 141 -9.15 -5.20 -2.21
CA MET A 141 -7.72 -5.46 -2.08
C MET A 141 -7.20 -4.81 -0.81
N LYS A 142 -6.37 -5.55 -0.06
CA LYS A 142 -5.63 -5.02 1.07
C LYS A 142 -4.14 -5.27 0.85
N ILE A 143 -3.33 -4.26 1.13
CA ILE A 143 -1.87 -4.30 1.06
C ILE A 143 -1.33 -3.84 2.41
N ILE A 144 -0.57 -4.70 3.07
CA ILE A 144 0.13 -4.37 4.32
C ILE A 144 1.62 -4.32 4.00
N ALA A 145 2.21 -3.12 4.04
CA ALA A 145 3.63 -2.92 3.88
C ALA A 145 4.23 -2.45 5.22
N ASN A 146 4.99 -3.31 5.86
CA ASN A 146 5.59 -3.04 7.18
C ASN A 146 7.06 -3.45 7.21
N GLY A 147 7.97 -2.48 7.18
CA GLY A 147 9.40 -2.73 7.01
C GLY A 147 9.67 -3.51 5.72
N ASN A 148 10.31 -4.65 5.83
CA ASN A 148 10.66 -5.54 4.72
C ASN A 148 9.51 -6.45 4.29
N THR A 149 8.45 -6.57 5.09
CA THR A 149 7.36 -7.52 4.83
C THR A 149 6.23 -6.85 4.09
N VAL A 150 5.77 -7.48 3.02
CA VAL A 150 4.55 -7.08 2.31
C VAL A 150 3.63 -8.27 2.17
N THR A 151 2.40 -8.09 2.64
CA THR A 151 1.33 -9.10 2.53
C THR A 151 0.17 -8.51 1.73
N THR A 152 -0.38 -9.27 0.80
CA THR A 152 -1.51 -8.85 -0.03
C THR A 152 -2.71 -9.76 0.18
N TYR A 153 -3.90 -9.17 0.12
CA TYR A 153 -5.16 -9.88 0.27
C TYR A 153 -6.13 -9.49 -0.85
N LEU A 154 -6.92 -10.45 -1.31
CA LEU A 154 -8.01 -10.25 -2.26
C LEU A 154 -9.29 -10.84 -1.66
N ASN A 155 -10.33 -10.02 -1.49
CA ASN A 155 -11.62 -10.41 -0.91
C ASN A 155 -11.48 -11.14 0.45
N GLY A 156 -10.53 -10.69 1.28
CA GLY A 156 -10.24 -11.27 2.60
C GLY A 156 -9.31 -12.49 2.59
N HIS A 157 -8.92 -12.99 1.42
CA HIS A 157 -8.00 -14.12 1.28
C HIS A 157 -6.58 -13.63 1.03
N GLU A 158 -5.62 -14.13 1.79
CA GLU A 158 -4.22 -13.85 1.57
C GLU A 158 -3.76 -14.39 0.21
N MET A 159 -3.19 -13.51 -0.61
CA MET A 159 -2.66 -13.85 -1.92
C MET A 159 -1.19 -14.24 -1.84
N VAL A 160 -0.36 -13.33 -1.33
CA VAL A 160 1.08 -13.56 -1.15
C VAL A 160 1.59 -12.83 0.09
N GLU A 161 2.69 -13.35 0.64
CA GLU A 161 3.55 -12.63 1.58
C GLU A 161 5.00 -12.74 1.12
N ILE A 162 5.75 -11.64 1.19
CA ILE A 162 7.17 -11.59 0.86
C ILE A 162 7.93 -10.79 1.91
N VAL A 163 9.15 -11.23 2.22
CA VAL A 163 10.12 -10.48 3.01
C VAL A 163 11.27 -10.09 2.09
N ASP A 164 11.46 -8.80 1.84
CA ASP A 164 12.43 -8.29 0.87
C ASP A 164 13.08 -6.99 1.36
N GLU A 165 14.39 -7.00 1.54
CA GLU A 165 15.13 -5.84 2.06
C GLU A 165 15.10 -4.63 1.14
N LYS A 166 15.04 -4.83 -0.18
CA LYS A 166 14.97 -3.72 -1.14
C LYS A 166 13.61 -3.02 -1.04
N ILE A 167 12.53 -3.81 -0.92
CA ILE A 167 11.20 -3.25 -0.63
C ILE A 167 11.24 -2.45 0.67
N GLY A 168 11.85 -2.99 1.72
CA GLY A 168 11.93 -2.34 3.04
C GLY A 168 12.65 -0.99 3.03
N LYS A 169 13.59 -0.79 2.10
CA LYS A 169 14.33 0.47 1.91
C LYS A 169 13.62 1.43 0.94
N GLY A 170 12.58 0.97 0.25
CA GLY A 170 11.85 1.76 -0.73
C GLY A 170 11.12 2.94 -0.13
N LYS A 171 11.04 4.02 -0.89
CA LYS A 171 10.37 5.28 -0.54
C LYS A 171 9.52 5.74 -1.70
N GLY A 172 8.35 6.29 -1.44
CA GLY A 172 7.52 6.84 -2.50
C GLY A 172 6.03 6.84 -2.18
N GLY A 173 5.24 7.14 -3.20
CA GLY A 173 3.79 7.22 -3.12
C GLY A 173 3.08 5.90 -3.42
N ILE A 174 1.77 6.01 -3.43
CA ILE A 174 0.85 5.03 -4.00
C ILE A 174 0.51 5.49 -5.42
N ALA A 175 0.47 4.57 -6.39
CA ALA A 175 -0.04 4.91 -7.72
C ALA A 175 -0.96 3.80 -8.25
N LEU A 176 -2.06 4.22 -8.88
CA LEU A 176 -2.93 3.33 -9.64
C LEU A 176 -2.48 3.34 -11.09
N GLN A 177 -2.53 2.21 -11.77
CA GLN A 177 -2.04 2.03 -13.13
C GLN A 177 -3.19 1.84 -14.13
N ILE A 178 -2.96 2.31 -15.36
CA ILE A 178 -3.51 1.73 -16.58
C ILE A 178 -2.34 1.14 -17.36
N HIS A 179 -2.44 -0.14 -17.70
CA HIS A 179 -1.46 -0.81 -18.56
C HIS A 179 -1.61 -0.38 -20.00
N SER A 180 -0.54 -0.45 -20.78
CA SER A 180 -0.58 -0.20 -22.22
C SER A 180 -1.42 -1.25 -22.97
N GLY A 181 -1.84 -0.92 -24.20
CA GLY A 181 -2.55 -1.83 -25.10
C GLY A 181 -3.99 -1.44 -25.39
N GLY A 182 -4.53 -0.46 -24.68
CA GLY A 182 -5.90 0.03 -24.90
C GLY A 182 -7.01 -0.89 -24.37
N GLY A 183 -8.26 -0.43 -24.47
CA GLY A 183 -9.43 -1.20 -24.07
C GLY A 183 -9.61 -1.43 -22.57
N ILE A 184 -8.84 -0.75 -21.73
CA ILE A 184 -8.86 -0.93 -20.29
C ILE A 184 -9.87 0.01 -19.65
N LYS A 185 -10.68 -0.52 -18.73
CA LYS A 185 -11.53 0.27 -17.86
C LYS A 185 -11.60 -0.37 -16.49
N VAL A 186 -11.13 0.36 -15.48
CA VAL A 186 -11.17 -0.05 -14.08
C VAL A 186 -11.78 1.05 -13.24
N LYS A 187 -12.61 0.69 -12.31
CA LYS A 187 -13.20 1.58 -11.31
C LYS A 187 -12.61 1.29 -9.95
N TRP A 188 -12.45 2.36 -9.16
CA TRP A 188 -11.87 2.34 -7.82
C TRP A 188 -12.76 3.12 -6.86
N ARG A 189 -12.83 2.68 -5.61
CA ARG A 189 -13.49 3.41 -4.53
C ARG A 189 -12.95 2.97 -3.18
N ASN A 190 -13.38 3.64 -2.11
CA ASN A 190 -13.04 3.29 -0.72
C ASN A 190 -11.52 3.13 -0.51
N ILE A 191 -10.71 4.01 -1.12
CA ILE A 191 -9.24 3.96 -1.03
C ILE A 191 -8.83 4.56 0.29
N LYS A 192 -8.48 3.71 1.25
CA LYS A 192 -8.20 4.07 2.63
C LYS A 192 -6.82 3.60 3.05
N LEU A 193 -6.07 4.47 3.72
CA LEU A 193 -4.73 4.16 4.18
C LEU A 193 -4.59 4.46 5.67
N LYS A 194 -4.01 3.51 6.39
CA LYS A 194 -3.56 3.65 7.77
C LYS A 194 -2.05 3.57 7.81
N GLU A 195 -1.38 4.64 8.19
CA GLU A 195 0.07 4.61 8.38
C GLU A 195 0.41 3.75 9.61
N LEU A 196 1.40 2.87 9.48
CA LEU A 196 1.88 2.04 10.58
C LEU A 196 3.14 2.68 11.16
N LYS A 197 3.14 2.90 12.48
CA LYS A 197 4.33 3.39 13.18
C LYS A 197 5.30 2.23 13.43
N TYR A 198 6.59 2.53 13.33
CA TYR A 198 7.58 1.62 13.89
C TYR A 198 7.32 1.47 15.39
N HIS A 199 6.92 0.30 15.85
CA HIS A 199 7.07 -0.02 17.25
C HIS A 199 8.58 -0.18 17.52
N ILE A 200 9.21 0.85 18.09
CA ILE A 200 10.50 0.67 18.74
C ILE A 200 10.23 -0.39 19.80
N LYS A 201 10.78 -1.60 19.59
CA LYS A 201 10.58 -2.69 20.56
C LYS A 201 10.96 -2.15 21.93
N SER A 202 10.03 -2.18 22.87
CA SER A 202 10.20 -1.73 24.25
C SER A 202 11.37 -2.42 25.00
N PHE A 203 11.99 -3.40 24.38
CA PHE A 203 13.20 -4.06 24.88
C PHE A 203 14.38 -3.10 25.07
N LEU A 204 14.57 -2.11 24.17
CA LEU A 204 15.67 -1.14 24.35
C LEU A 204 15.44 -0.23 25.55
N LEU A 205 14.20 0.12 25.85
CA LEU A 205 13.85 0.97 26.99
C LEU A 205 14.03 0.22 28.32
N ILE A 206 13.68 -1.06 28.35
CA ILE A 206 13.84 -1.92 29.54
C ILE A 206 15.33 -2.14 29.84
N ASP A 207 16.17 -2.32 28.82
CA ASP A 207 17.61 -2.52 29.01
C ASP A 207 18.31 -1.23 29.42
N ILE A 208 17.87 -0.07 28.89
CA ILE A 208 18.36 1.24 29.35
C ILE A 208 17.98 1.49 30.81
N ILE A 209 16.73 1.20 31.19
CA ILE A 209 16.26 1.35 32.59
C ILE A 209 17.00 0.40 33.49
N LYS A 210 17.22 -0.87 33.15
CA LYS A 210 18.03 -1.82 33.90
C LYS A 210 19.47 -1.36 34.05
N GLY A 211 20.08 -0.82 32.99
CA GLY A 211 21.44 -0.23 33.04
C GLY A 211 21.55 0.94 34.02
N MET A 212 20.54 1.83 34.03
CA MET A 212 20.51 2.96 34.96
C MET A 212 20.36 2.54 36.43
N PHE A 213 19.64 1.46 36.72
CA PHE A 213 19.51 0.95 38.13
C PHE A 213 20.77 0.25 38.63
N LEU A 214 21.57 -0.36 37.74
CA LEU A 214 22.84 -1.00 38.11
C LEU A 214 23.97 0.00 38.43
N THR A 215 23.89 1.24 37.93
CA THR A 215 24.88 2.29 38.22
C THR A 215 24.59 3.09 39.49
N LEU A 216 23.44 2.89 40.14
CA LEU A 216 23.04 3.60 41.37
C LEU A 216 23.28 2.77 42.65
N THR A 217 23.87 1.57 42.56
CA THR A 217 24.13 0.65 43.67
C THR A 217 25.60 0.51 44.05
N TYR A 218 26.46 1.47 43.66
CA TYR A 218 27.85 1.57 44.14
C TYR A 218 28.08 2.87 44.90
#